data_7572929f57915cca273a0c9d766edf82
#
_entry.id   7572929f57915cca273a0c9d766edf82
#
_cell.length_a   1.000
_cell.length_b   1.000
_cell.length_c   1.000
_cell.angle_alpha   90.00
_cell.angle_beta   90.00
_cell.angle_gamma   90.00
#
_symmetry.space_group_name_H-M   'P 1'
#
loop_
_entity.id
_entity.type
_entity.pdbx_description
1 polymer ?
#
loop_
_entity_poly.entity_id
_entity_poly.type
_entity_poly.pdbx_seq_one_letter_code
_entity_poly.pdbx_strand_id
1 'polypeptide(L)'
;MRRVGDVTASSGSPGSSGSPGSSGSSGASRSVLLAEVARATQRLADAGVPSPRFDAEELAAFVHGTERAKLHTVPDAEFDARYWEAVSRREAREPLQHITGRAFFRYLELKVGPGVFVPRPETESVVGWAIDAVRAMDVVEPLIVDLCTGSGAIALALAQEVPRSRVHAVELDSAALKWARQNVEGSRVVLHQGDARAALPELAGQVDLVISNPPYIPLTEWEYVAPEARDYDPQVALFSGEDGLDVIRGLERAAHRLLRPGGMVVVEHADTQGGQVPWIFTEDRGWADAADHPDLNNRPRFATARRVTR
;
A
#
# COMPACT_ATOMS: atom_id res chain seq x y z
N MET A 1 -47.59 -13.93 -59.45
CA MET A 1 -48.24 -15.06 -60.08
C MET A 1 -48.37 -16.17 -59.06
N ARG A 2 -49.62 -16.39 -58.61
CA ARG A 2 -50.28 -17.69 -58.31
C ARG A 2 -49.59 -18.65 -57.37
N ARG A 3 -50.16 -19.25 -56.31
CA ARG A 3 -51.51 -19.44 -55.70
C ARG A 3 -51.23 -20.33 -54.49
N VAL A 4 -51.71 -20.05 -53.23
CA VAL A 4 -52.96 -20.54 -52.60
C VAL A 4 -53.15 -22.08 -52.60
N GLY A 5 -53.36 -22.59 -51.42
CA GLY A 5 -53.93 -23.84 -51.02
C GLY A 5 -53.57 -24.19 -49.60
N ASP A 6 -54.21 -23.98 -48.65
CA ASP A 6 -55.53 -24.18 -47.96
C ASP A 6 -55.71 -25.61 -47.40
N VAL A 7 -55.89 -25.60 -46.05
CA VAL A 7 -56.82 -26.41 -45.21
C VAL A 7 -56.47 -27.91 -44.96
N THR A 8 -56.29 -28.29 -43.68
CA THR A 8 -57.37 -28.78 -42.78
C THR A 8 -56.82 -29.01 -41.35
N ALA A 9 -57.74 -28.76 -40.41
CA ALA A 9 -57.62 -28.95 -38.98
C ALA A 9 -57.74 -30.41 -38.54
N SER A 10 -57.13 -30.78 -37.40
CA SER A 10 -57.63 -31.80 -36.50
C SER A 10 -57.07 -31.63 -35.09
N SER A 11 -57.96 -31.38 -34.19
CA SER A 11 -58.13 -31.51 -32.74
C SER A 11 -57.23 -32.51 -32.00
N GLY A 12 -56.78 -32.12 -30.79
CA GLY A 12 -56.38 -33.05 -29.72
C GLY A 12 -55.58 -32.41 -28.62
N SER A 13 -56.18 -31.83 -27.59
CA SER A 13 -55.63 -31.68 -26.24
C SER A 13 -55.95 -32.96 -25.42
N PRO A 14 -55.44 -33.21 -24.20
CA PRO A 14 -54.64 -32.38 -23.28
C PRO A 14 -53.53 -33.18 -22.59
N GLY A 15 -52.65 -32.49 -21.80
CA GLY A 15 -51.75 -33.18 -20.88
C GLY A 15 -50.75 -32.23 -20.21
N SER A 16 -51.24 -31.63 -19.14
CA SER A 16 -50.48 -30.82 -18.19
C SER A 16 -49.43 -31.61 -17.44
N SER A 17 -48.24 -31.10 -17.31
CA SER A 17 -47.45 -31.15 -16.07
C SER A 17 -46.39 -30.05 -16.07
N GLY A 18 -46.76 -28.91 -15.53
CA GLY A 18 -45.80 -27.86 -15.20
C GLY A 18 -44.96 -28.27 -14.02
N SER A 19 -43.66 -28.41 -14.22
CA SER A 19 -42.71 -28.44 -13.11
C SER A 19 -42.54 -27.03 -12.56
N PRO A 20 -42.60 -26.81 -11.25
CA PRO A 20 -42.36 -25.50 -10.69
C PRO A 20 -40.84 -25.18 -10.81
N GLY A 21 -40.55 -24.08 -11.48
CA GLY A 21 -39.19 -23.56 -11.66
C GLY A 21 -38.54 -23.26 -10.29
N SER A 22 -37.30 -23.72 -10.19
CA SER A 22 -36.37 -23.48 -9.10
C SER A 22 -35.88 -22.03 -9.07
N SER A 23 -36.74 -21.06 -8.75
CA SER A 23 -36.36 -19.66 -8.59
C SER A 23 -36.21 -19.21 -7.14
N GLY A 24 -36.26 -20.15 -6.17
CA GLY A 24 -36.24 -19.86 -4.74
C GLY A 24 -34.86 -19.87 -4.06
N SER A 25 -33.84 -20.49 -4.65
CA SER A 25 -32.57 -20.72 -3.94
C SER A 25 -31.61 -19.51 -3.98
N SER A 26 -31.58 -18.73 -5.05
CA SER A 26 -30.64 -17.61 -5.18
C SER A 26 -31.00 -16.40 -4.30
N GLY A 27 -32.25 -16.20 -3.97
CA GLY A 27 -32.70 -15.09 -3.12
C GLY A 27 -32.43 -15.32 -1.64
N ALA A 28 -32.61 -16.54 -1.15
CA ALA A 28 -32.34 -16.91 0.25
C ALA A 28 -30.83 -16.85 0.56
N SER A 29 -30.01 -17.30 -0.36
CA SER A 29 -28.56 -17.26 -0.33
C SER A 29 -27.99 -15.87 -0.13
N ARG A 30 -28.40 -14.93 -0.96
CA ARG A 30 -27.96 -13.54 -0.91
C ARG A 30 -28.33 -12.87 0.41
N SER A 31 -29.39 -13.30 1.07
CA SER A 31 -29.83 -12.73 2.35
C SER A 31 -28.92 -13.16 3.51
N VAL A 32 -28.39 -14.37 3.50
CA VAL A 32 -27.46 -14.86 4.54
C VAL A 32 -26.12 -14.14 4.47
N LEU A 33 -25.50 -14.06 3.29
CA LEU A 33 -24.26 -13.31 3.09
C LEU A 33 -24.37 -11.88 3.58
N LEU A 34 -25.43 -11.17 3.18
CA LEU A 34 -25.65 -9.78 3.57
C LEU A 34 -25.88 -9.63 5.08
N ALA A 35 -26.57 -10.59 5.72
CA ALA A 35 -26.81 -10.58 7.17
C ALA A 35 -25.50 -10.81 7.95
N GLU A 36 -24.65 -11.75 7.53
CA GLU A 36 -23.37 -12.02 8.18
C GLU A 36 -22.38 -10.86 8.02
N VAL A 37 -22.28 -10.28 6.82
CA VAL A 37 -21.47 -9.06 6.59
C VAL A 37 -22.00 -7.88 7.42
N ALA A 38 -23.33 -7.70 7.52
CA ALA A 38 -23.90 -6.64 8.35
C ALA A 38 -23.59 -6.85 9.84
N ARG A 39 -23.65 -8.10 10.35
CA ARG A 39 -23.29 -8.43 11.73
C ARG A 39 -21.80 -8.17 11.99
N ALA A 40 -20.91 -8.56 11.07
CA ALA A 40 -19.48 -8.27 11.16
C ALA A 40 -19.22 -6.77 11.13
N THR A 41 -19.89 -6.04 10.23
CA THR A 41 -19.80 -4.57 10.14
C THR A 41 -20.12 -3.92 11.49
N GLN A 42 -21.19 -4.35 12.16
CA GLN A 42 -21.55 -3.80 13.48
C GLN A 42 -20.48 -4.09 14.52
N ARG A 43 -19.95 -5.33 14.61
CA ARG A 43 -18.87 -5.68 15.55
C ARG A 43 -17.61 -4.84 15.32
N LEU A 44 -17.21 -4.68 14.07
CA LEU A 44 -16.02 -3.88 13.72
C LEU A 44 -16.24 -2.38 14.02
N ALA A 45 -17.48 -1.88 13.81
CA ALA A 45 -17.83 -0.50 14.18
C ALA A 45 -17.74 -0.28 15.70
N ASP A 46 -18.28 -1.22 16.49
CA ASP A 46 -18.25 -1.17 17.95
C ASP A 46 -16.81 -1.22 18.49
N ALA A 47 -15.90 -1.90 17.78
CA ALA A 47 -14.46 -1.93 18.06
C ALA A 47 -13.69 -0.69 17.56
N GLY A 48 -14.37 0.30 16.96
CA GLY A 48 -13.79 1.53 16.45
C GLY A 48 -12.93 1.38 15.19
N VAL A 49 -13.18 0.33 14.39
CA VAL A 49 -12.51 0.17 13.08
C VAL A 49 -12.97 1.28 12.13
N PRO A 50 -12.06 2.00 11.45
CA PRO A 50 -12.43 3.19 10.66
C PRO A 50 -13.34 2.90 9.46
N SER A 51 -13.21 1.73 8.84
CA SER A 51 -13.96 1.34 7.64
C SER A 51 -14.65 -0.03 7.82
N PRO A 52 -15.57 -0.18 8.79
CA PRO A 52 -16.01 -1.48 9.27
C PRO A 52 -16.72 -2.32 8.20
N ARG A 53 -17.52 -1.68 7.32
CA ARG A 53 -18.21 -2.38 6.23
C ARG A 53 -17.23 -2.84 5.15
N PHE A 54 -16.29 -1.96 4.76
CA PHE A 54 -15.26 -2.32 3.79
C PHE A 54 -14.43 -3.51 4.29
N ASP A 55 -14.00 -3.46 5.55
CA ASP A 55 -13.19 -4.51 6.16
C ASP A 55 -13.99 -5.83 6.26
N ALA A 56 -15.25 -5.79 6.66
CA ALA A 56 -16.11 -6.98 6.71
C ALA A 56 -16.30 -7.63 5.33
N GLU A 57 -16.49 -6.83 4.28
CA GLU A 57 -16.62 -7.31 2.89
C GLU A 57 -15.28 -7.89 2.37
N GLU A 58 -14.14 -7.24 2.65
CA GLU A 58 -12.80 -7.73 2.26
C GLU A 58 -12.44 -9.04 2.97
N LEU A 59 -12.75 -9.17 4.25
CA LEU A 59 -12.55 -10.42 4.99
C LEU A 59 -13.40 -11.55 4.43
N ALA A 60 -14.66 -11.26 4.05
CA ALA A 60 -15.52 -12.24 3.39
C ALA A 60 -14.94 -12.67 2.04
N ALA A 61 -14.48 -11.72 1.23
CA ALA A 61 -13.84 -11.98 -0.05
C ALA A 61 -12.58 -12.83 0.09
N PHE A 62 -11.74 -12.51 1.08
CA PHE A 62 -10.52 -13.23 1.39
C PHE A 62 -10.80 -14.70 1.75
N VAL A 63 -11.74 -14.96 2.66
CA VAL A 63 -12.07 -16.33 3.11
C VAL A 63 -12.65 -17.18 1.98
N HIS A 64 -13.44 -16.57 1.09
CA HIS A 64 -14.03 -17.26 -0.06
C HIS A 64 -13.13 -17.29 -1.31
N GLY A 65 -11.91 -16.75 -1.23
CA GLY A 65 -10.97 -16.75 -2.36
C GLY A 65 -11.48 -15.97 -3.58
N THR A 66 -12.23 -14.90 -3.35
CA THR A 66 -12.81 -14.06 -4.40
C THR A 66 -12.42 -12.60 -4.24
N GLU A 67 -12.83 -11.76 -5.17
CA GLU A 67 -12.72 -10.30 -5.06
C GLU A 67 -13.98 -9.71 -4.39
N ARG A 68 -13.85 -8.64 -3.63
CA ARG A 68 -14.98 -7.95 -2.97
C ARG A 68 -16.10 -7.61 -3.95
N ALA A 69 -15.78 -7.12 -5.14
CA ALA A 69 -16.76 -6.81 -6.17
C ALA A 69 -17.57 -8.03 -6.64
N LYS A 70 -17.03 -9.23 -6.46
CA LYS A 70 -17.63 -10.51 -6.86
C LYS A 70 -18.30 -11.25 -5.70
N LEU A 71 -18.33 -10.72 -4.50
CA LEU A 71 -18.98 -11.36 -3.35
C LEU A 71 -20.43 -11.77 -3.62
N HIS A 72 -21.16 -11.00 -4.43
CA HIS A 72 -22.54 -11.28 -4.81
C HIS A 72 -22.70 -12.55 -5.68
N THR A 73 -21.59 -13.10 -6.21
CA THR A 73 -21.60 -14.31 -7.03
C THR A 73 -21.21 -15.56 -6.24
N VAL A 74 -20.79 -15.39 -4.98
CA VAL A 74 -20.44 -16.52 -4.11
C VAL A 74 -21.71 -17.29 -3.79
N PRO A 75 -21.80 -18.61 -4.09
CA PRO A 75 -22.91 -19.45 -3.64
C PRO A 75 -23.01 -19.41 -2.12
N ASP A 76 -24.17 -19.78 -1.56
CA ASP A 76 -24.35 -19.93 -0.10
C ASP A 76 -23.26 -20.78 0.52
N ALA A 77 -22.11 -20.16 0.72
CA ALA A 77 -21.11 -20.70 1.60
C ALA A 77 -21.60 -20.41 3.01
N GLU A 78 -21.74 -21.42 3.81
CA GLU A 78 -21.78 -21.26 5.26
C GLU A 78 -20.62 -20.33 5.62
N PHE A 79 -20.89 -19.20 6.26
CA PHE A 79 -19.87 -18.36 6.87
C PHE A 79 -19.18 -19.21 7.93
N ASP A 80 -18.07 -19.81 7.51
CA ASP A 80 -17.36 -20.78 8.33
C ASP A 80 -16.63 -20.07 9.48
N ALA A 81 -16.08 -20.87 10.38
CA ALA A 81 -15.30 -20.39 11.51
C ALA A 81 -14.15 -19.46 11.08
N ARG A 82 -13.60 -19.62 9.86
CA ARG A 82 -12.48 -18.81 9.34
C ARG A 82 -12.89 -17.35 9.13
N TYR A 83 -14.12 -17.09 8.66
CA TYR A 83 -14.60 -15.71 8.53
C TYR A 83 -14.68 -15.02 9.89
N TRP A 84 -15.28 -15.69 10.88
CA TRP A 84 -15.44 -15.10 12.21
C TRP A 84 -14.13 -15.03 12.99
N GLU A 85 -13.18 -15.92 12.72
CA GLU A 85 -11.80 -15.79 13.20
C GLU A 85 -11.14 -14.54 12.62
N ALA A 86 -11.24 -14.32 11.31
CA ALA A 86 -10.69 -13.13 10.64
C ALA A 86 -11.36 -11.84 11.17
N VAL A 87 -12.68 -11.85 11.35
CA VAL A 87 -13.42 -10.72 11.97
C VAL A 87 -12.93 -10.46 13.40
N SER A 88 -12.72 -11.50 14.21
CA SER A 88 -12.25 -11.35 15.60
C SER A 88 -10.83 -10.79 15.66
N ARG A 89 -9.95 -11.17 14.75
CA ARG A 89 -8.60 -10.57 14.61
C ARG A 89 -8.71 -9.08 14.27
N ARG A 90 -9.59 -8.73 13.34
CA ARG A 90 -9.81 -7.33 12.95
C ARG A 90 -10.46 -6.50 14.05
N GLU A 91 -11.38 -7.08 14.81
CA GLU A 91 -11.98 -6.50 16.02
C GLU A 91 -10.91 -6.19 17.09
N ALA A 92 -9.87 -7.04 17.21
CA ALA A 92 -8.68 -6.78 18.02
C ALA A 92 -7.73 -5.74 17.42
N ARG A 93 -8.16 -5.01 16.38
CA ARG A 93 -7.42 -3.96 15.66
C ARG A 93 -6.19 -4.46 14.88
N GLU A 94 -6.05 -5.78 14.63
CA GLU A 94 -5.04 -6.28 13.71
C GLU A 94 -5.28 -5.67 12.31
N PRO A 95 -4.24 -5.17 11.61
CA PRO A 95 -4.39 -4.60 10.27
C PRO A 95 -5.07 -5.57 9.31
N LEU A 96 -6.04 -5.09 8.54
CA LEU A 96 -6.71 -5.89 7.51
C LEU A 96 -5.69 -6.57 6.58
N GLN A 97 -4.65 -5.85 6.21
CA GLN A 97 -3.58 -6.31 5.34
C GLN A 97 -2.76 -7.47 5.95
N HIS A 98 -2.54 -7.47 7.26
CA HIS A 98 -1.88 -8.59 7.95
C HIS A 98 -2.79 -9.82 8.01
N ILE A 99 -4.10 -9.64 8.17
CA ILE A 99 -5.08 -10.74 8.18
C ILE A 99 -5.17 -11.39 6.80
N THR A 100 -5.23 -10.56 5.74
CA THR A 100 -5.39 -11.03 4.35
C THR A 100 -4.06 -11.41 3.70
N GLY A 101 -2.93 -11.02 4.30
CA GLY A 101 -1.58 -11.27 3.77
C GLY A 101 -1.20 -10.41 2.57
N ARG A 102 -2.00 -9.38 2.24
CA ARG A 102 -1.81 -8.55 1.04
C ARG A 102 -2.11 -7.08 1.30
N ALA A 103 -1.39 -6.22 0.60
CA ALA A 103 -1.62 -4.78 0.54
C ALA A 103 -1.58 -4.30 -0.90
N PHE A 104 -2.45 -3.36 -1.24
CA PHE A 104 -2.42 -2.69 -2.54
C PHE A 104 -1.68 -1.37 -2.41
N PHE A 105 -0.82 -1.08 -3.37
CA PHE A 105 -0.07 0.16 -3.45
C PHE A 105 0.16 0.53 -4.91
N ARG A 106 -0.40 1.63 -5.36
CA ARG A 106 -0.42 2.04 -6.78
C ARG A 106 -0.94 0.91 -7.67
N TYR A 107 -0.12 0.35 -8.54
CA TYR A 107 -0.49 -0.76 -9.44
C TYR A 107 0.06 -2.12 -8.97
N LEU A 108 0.42 -2.22 -7.70
CA LEU A 108 1.02 -3.42 -7.10
C LEU A 108 0.07 -4.08 -6.12
N GLU A 109 0.10 -5.40 -6.09
CA GLU A 109 -0.36 -6.21 -4.98
C GLU A 109 0.87 -6.78 -4.28
N LEU A 110 1.05 -6.41 -3.01
CA LEU A 110 2.21 -6.75 -2.19
C LEU A 110 1.84 -7.77 -1.13
N LYS A 111 2.74 -8.69 -0.86
CA LYS A 111 2.66 -9.57 0.31
C LYS A 111 3.11 -8.81 1.54
N VAL A 112 2.31 -8.86 2.59
CA VAL A 112 2.59 -8.22 3.87
C VAL A 112 2.10 -9.10 5.01
N GLY A 113 2.61 -8.85 6.21
CA GLY A 113 2.19 -9.55 7.42
C GLY A 113 3.00 -9.09 8.63
N PRO A 114 2.95 -9.79 9.76
CA PRO A 114 3.68 -9.39 10.96
C PRO A 114 5.17 -9.13 10.70
N GLY A 115 5.68 -8.03 11.25
CA GLY A 115 7.08 -7.64 11.14
C GLY A 115 7.42 -6.76 9.94
N VAL A 116 6.42 -6.27 9.18
CA VAL A 116 6.62 -5.24 8.16
C VAL A 116 5.55 -4.16 8.26
N PHE A 117 5.95 -2.91 8.04
CA PHE A 117 5.05 -1.77 7.95
C PHE A 117 4.11 -1.92 6.75
N VAL A 118 2.81 -1.73 6.97
CA VAL A 118 1.81 -1.76 5.90
C VAL A 118 1.92 -0.49 5.06
N PRO A 119 2.14 -0.57 3.73
CA PRO A 119 2.16 0.60 2.86
C PRO A 119 0.90 1.46 3.01
N ARG A 120 1.07 2.78 3.11
CA ARG A 120 -0.03 3.74 3.32
C ARG A 120 -0.39 4.46 2.01
N PRO A 121 -1.68 4.80 1.81
CA PRO A 121 -2.12 5.52 0.61
C PRO A 121 -1.45 6.89 0.43
N GLU A 122 -1.10 7.57 1.52
CA GLU A 122 -0.43 8.88 1.50
C GLU A 122 0.92 8.81 0.79
N THR A 123 1.66 7.72 0.98
CA THR A 123 2.97 7.46 0.34
C THR A 123 2.86 7.36 -1.19
N GLU A 124 1.68 7.03 -1.73
CA GLU A 124 1.48 7.01 -3.18
C GLU A 124 1.66 8.39 -3.82
N SER A 125 1.33 9.47 -3.09
CA SER A 125 1.56 10.85 -3.54
C SER A 125 3.05 11.17 -3.62
N VAL A 126 3.82 10.71 -2.63
CA VAL A 126 5.29 10.85 -2.58
C VAL A 126 5.94 10.16 -3.79
N VAL A 127 5.53 8.94 -4.07
CA VAL A 127 6.03 8.17 -5.22
C VAL A 127 5.59 8.80 -6.54
N GLY A 128 4.35 9.30 -6.63
CA GLY A 128 3.85 10.00 -7.82
C GLY A 128 4.73 11.21 -8.16
N TRP A 129 5.02 12.04 -7.17
CA TRP A 129 5.92 13.19 -7.33
C TRP A 129 7.33 12.76 -7.76
N ALA A 130 7.88 11.72 -7.12
CA ALA A 130 9.21 11.20 -7.44
C ALA A 130 9.31 10.68 -8.88
N ILE A 131 8.28 9.98 -9.37
CA ILE A 131 8.19 9.51 -10.76
C ILE A 131 8.22 10.69 -11.73
N ASP A 132 7.42 11.73 -11.47
CA ASP A 132 7.37 12.91 -12.35
C ASP A 132 8.69 13.68 -12.32
N ALA A 133 9.34 13.81 -11.16
CA ALA A 133 10.65 14.41 -11.04
C ALA A 133 11.71 13.65 -11.84
N VAL A 134 11.76 12.32 -11.74
CA VAL A 134 12.71 11.49 -12.50
C VAL A 134 12.44 11.57 -14.00
N ARG A 135 11.18 11.57 -14.43
CA ARG A 135 10.82 11.71 -15.85
C ARG A 135 11.23 13.07 -16.43
N ALA A 136 11.23 14.09 -15.58
CA ALA A 136 11.69 15.44 -15.97
C ALA A 136 13.22 15.56 -16.04
N MET A 137 13.98 14.60 -15.48
CA MET A 137 15.43 14.57 -15.62
C MET A 137 15.80 14.11 -17.02
N ASP A 138 16.83 14.72 -17.62
CA ASP A 138 17.43 14.26 -18.89
C ASP A 138 18.41 13.11 -18.64
N VAL A 139 17.88 11.98 -18.14
CA VAL A 139 18.65 10.76 -17.79
C VAL A 139 17.97 9.55 -18.40
N VAL A 140 18.71 8.80 -19.24
CA VAL A 140 18.18 7.62 -19.93
C VAL A 140 17.94 6.44 -18.99
N GLU A 141 18.86 6.23 -18.05
CA GLU A 141 18.81 5.13 -17.07
C GLU A 141 19.01 5.69 -15.65
N PRO A 142 17.96 6.29 -15.06
CA PRO A 142 18.09 6.90 -13.75
C PRO A 142 18.42 5.87 -12.68
N LEU A 143 19.40 6.21 -11.83
CA LEU A 143 19.78 5.45 -10.66
C LEU A 143 19.02 5.97 -9.45
N ILE A 144 18.18 5.12 -8.88
CA ILE A 144 17.27 5.46 -7.78
C ILE A 144 17.61 4.60 -6.56
N VAL A 145 17.59 5.21 -5.39
CA VAL A 145 17.78 4.51 -4.10
C VAL A 145 16.59 4.78 -3.20
N ASP A 146 15.91 3.70 -2.79
CA ASP A 146 14.85 3.69 -1.78
C ASP A 146 15.45 3.28 -0.43
N LEU A 147 15.46 4.20 0.52
CA LEU A 147 16.00 3.99 1.86
C LEU A 147 14.85 3.74 2.85
N CYS A 148 14.98 2.75 3.72
CA CYS A 148 13.93 2.24 4.61
C CYS A 148 12.76 1.64 3.81
N THR A 149 13.07 0.70 2.91
CA THR A 149 12.12 0.21 1.90
C THR A 149 10.95 -0.60 2.44
N GLY A 150 11.02 -1.14 3.66
CA GLY A 150 9.97 -1.92 4.29
C GLY A 150 9.58 -3.14 3.46
N SER A 151 8.36 -3.14 2.93
CA SER A 151 7.85 -4.20 2.04
C SER A 151 8.38 -4.14 0.61
N GLY A 152 9.15 -3.11 0.24
CA GLY A 152 9.60 -2.87 -1.13
C GLY A 152 8.62 -2.07 -1.99
N ALA A 153 7.57 -1.51 -1.41
CA ALA A 153 6.48 -0.86 -2.13
C ALA A 153 6.96 0.30 -3.03
N ILE A 154 7.75 1.22 -2.47
CA ILE A 154 8.28 2.39 -3.18
C ILE A 154 9.23 1.94 -4.31
N ALA A 155 10.18 1.08 -3.96
CA ALA A 155 11.17 0.59 -4.93
C ALA A 155 10.53 -0.12 -6.12
N LEU A 156 9.52 -0.98 -5.87
CA LEU A 156 8.79 -1.70 -6.91
C LEU A 156 7.97 -0.77 -7.80
N ALA A 157 7.26 0.19 -7.19
CA ALA A 157 6.48 1.17 -7.95
C ALA A 157 7.38 1.98 -8.90
N LEU A 158 8.54 2.44 -8.42
CA LEU A 158 9.53 3.15 -9.24
C LEU A 158 10.10 2.25 -10.36
N ALA A 159 10.44 1.00 -10.06
CA ALA A 159 10.96 0.07 -11.06
C ALA A 159 9.92 -0.27 -12.14
N GLN A 160 8.62 -0.29 -11.80
CA GLN A 160 7.53 -0.55 -12.72
C GLN A 160 7.19 0.67 -13.56
N GLU A 161 7.07 1.84 -12.94
CA GLU A 161 6.52 3.04 -13.57
C GLU A 161 7.59 3.95 -14.21
N VAL A 162 8.89 3.73 -13.89
CA VAL A 162 10.02 4.37 -14.56
C VAL A 162 10.82 3.31 -15.32
N PRO A 163 10.45 3.00 -16.58
CA PRO A 163 11.18 2.04 -17.39
C PRO A 163 12.64 2.44 -17.53
N ARG A 164 13.57 1.45 -17.51
CA ARG A 164 15.02 1.61 -17.54
C ARG A 164 15.65 2.16 -16.27
N SER A 165 14.89 2.49 -15.21
CA SER A 165 15.53 2.84 -13.93
C SER A 165 16.31 1.65 -13.36
N ARG A 166 17.41 1.96 -12.70
CA ARG A 166 18.14 1.04 -11.82
C ARG A 166 17.76 1.40 -10.40
N VAL A 167 17.02 0.50 -9.72
CA VAL A 167 16.47 0.76 -8.39
C VAL A 167 17.19 -0.11 -7.37
N HIS A 168 17.79 0.52 -6.38
CA HIS A 168 18.35 -0.12 -5.20
C HIS A 168 17.46 0.19 -4.00
N ALA A 169 17.19 -0.82 -3.16
CA ALA A 169 16.35 -0.69 -1.99
C ALA A 169 17.09 -1.18 -0.75
N VAL A 170 17.02 -0.43 0.35
CA VAL A 170 17.76 -0.72 1.58
C VAL A 170 16.79 -0.92 2.72
N GLU A 171 16.93 -2.03 3.46
CA GLU A 171 16.14 -2.35 4.63
C GLU A 171 17.06 -2.80 5.79
N LEU A 172 16.81 -2.24 6.96
CA LEU A 172 17.53 -2.57 8.19
C LEU A 172 17.00 -3.85 8.85
N ASP A 173 15.68 -3.92 8.99
CA ASP A 173 15.01 -4.99 9.72
C ASP A 173 14.96 -6.29 8.90
N SER A 174 15.47 -7.36 9.48
CA SER A 174 15.48 -8.67 8.84
C SER A 174 14.09 -9.29 8.65
N ALA A 175 13.09 -8.91 9.46
CA ALA A 175 11.71 -9.36 9.32
C ALA A 175 11.04 -8.67 8.14
N ALA A 176 11.15 -7.34 8.04
CA ALA A 176 10.67 -6.57 6.89
C ALA A 176 11.38 -6.99 5.59
N LEU A 177 12.69 -7.22 5.64
CA LEU A 177 13.49 -7.69 4.51
C LEU A 177 12.99 -9.01 3.91
N LYS A 178 12.43 -9.92 4.73
CA LYS A 178 11.83 -11.17 4.22
C LYS A 178 10.62 -10.90 3.31
N TRP A 179 9.79 -9.94 3.69
CA TRP A 179 8.65 -9.52 2.88
C TRP A 179 9.10 -8.80 1.60
N ALA A 180 10.06 -7.86 1.72
CA ALA A 180 10.63 -7.19 0.58
C ALA A 180 11.21 -8.19 -0.44
N ARG A 181 11.97 -9.21 0.00
CA ARG A 181 12.51 -10.25 -0.88
C ARG A 181 11.45 -10.99 -1.68
N GLN A 182 10.32 -11.34 -1.03
CA GLN A 182 9.21 -12.01 -1.72
C GLN A 182 8.53 -11.10 -2.73
N ASN A 183 8.44 -9.79 -2.42
CA ASN A 183 7.79 -8.83 -3.29
C ASN A 183 8.66 -8.45 -4.50
N VAL A 184 9.99 -8.29 -4.31
CA VAL A 184 10.88 -7.91 -5.41
C VAL A 184 11.29 -9.08 -6.30
N GLU A 185 10.90 -10.31 -5.95
CA GLU A 185 11.22 -11.51 -6.75
C GLU A 185 10.76 -11.35 -8.20
N GLY A 186 11.65 -11.58 -9.14
CA GLY A 186 11.38 -11.40 -10.58
C GLY A 186 11.38 -9.94 -11.06
N SER A 187 11.58 -8.96 -10.18
CA SER A 187 11.73 -7.55 -10.54
C SER A 187 13.20 -7.19 -10.85
N ARG A 188 13.43 -5.92 -11.18
CA ARG A 188 14.78 -5.36 -11.39
C ARG A 188 15.34 -4.63 -10.16
N VAL A 189 14.62 -4.68 -9.03
CA VAL A 189 15.05 -4.04 -7.79
C VAL A 189 16.18 -4.84 -7.17
N VAL A 190 17.29 -4.14 -6.83
CA VAL A 190 18.41 -4.71 -6.09
C VAL A 190 18.24 -4.42 -4.62
N LEU A 191 17.94 -5.45 -3.83
CA LEU A 191 17.63 -5.33 -2.41
C LEU A 191 18.89 -5.54 -1.55
N HIS A 192 19.12 -4.63 -0.61
CA HIS A 192 20.24 -4.65 0.32
C HIS A 192 19.76 -4.67 1.76
N GLN A 193 20.44 -5.43 2.61
CA GLN A 193 20.25 -5.35 4.05
C GLN A 193 21.28 -4.40 4.65
N GLY A 194 20.83 -3.41 5.41
CA GLY A 194 21.75 -2.48 6.06
C GLY A 194 21.08 -1.23 6.62
N ASP A 195 21.88 -0.46 7.33
CA ASP A 195 21.46 0.84 7.84
C ASP A 195 21.46 1.88 6.70
N ALA A 196 20.31 2.45 6.42
CA ALA A 196 20.10 3.48 5.40
C ALA A 196 21.09 4.65 5.52
N ARG A 197 21.52 5.00 6.74
CA ARG A 197 22.45 6.09 7.03
C ARG A 197 23.88 5.83 6.51
N ALA A 198 24.26 4.57 6.33
CA ALA A 198 25.60 4.16 5.92
C ALA A 198 25.61 3.30 4.64
N ALA A 199 24.44 2.98 4.07
CA ALA A 199 24.32 2.06 2.94
C ALA A 199 24.96 2.58 1.65
N LEU A 200 25.31 1.65 0.77
CA LEU A 200 25.69 1.83 -0.62
C LEU A 200 26.86 2.83 -0.83
N PRO A 201 27.97 2.71 -0.10
CA PRO A 201 29.12 3.63 -0.27
C PRO A 201 29.68 3.60 -1.70
N GLU A 202 29.53 2.50 -2.43
CA GLU A 202 29.95 2.33 -3.82
C GLU A 202 29.13 3.17 -4.82
N LEU A 203 27.94 3.63 -4.43
CA LEU A 203 27.10 4.50 -5.26
C LEU A 203 27.26 5.99 -4.94
N ALA A 204 28.25 6.34 -4.12
CA ALA A 204 28.50 7.72 -3.73
C ALA A 204 28.68 8.65 -4.94
N GLY A 205 27.91 9.75 -4.97
CA GLY A 205 27.94 10.74 -6.04
C GLY A 205 27.39 10.31 -7.39
N GLN A 206 26.65 9.19 -7.46
CA GLN A 206 26.14 8.63 -8.73
C GLN A 206 24.61 8.62 -8.81
N VAL A 207 23.90 8.72 -7.69
CA VAL A 207 22.45 8.53 -7.59
C VAL A 207 21.72 9.76 -8.13
N ASP A 208 20.69 9.54 -8.93
CA ASP A 208 19.82 10.60 -9.47
C ASP A 208 18.71 10.98 -8.50
N LEU A 209 18.11 9.99 -7.82
CA LEU A 209 17.05 10.19 -6.84
C LEU A 209 17.27 9.31 -5.61
N VAL A 210 17.22 9.91 -4.44
CA VAL A 210 17.04 9.21 -3.16
C VAL A 210 15.62 9.45 -2.67
N ILE A 211 14.91 8.39 -2.33
CA ILE A 211 13.57 8.46 -1.77
C ILE A 211 13.51 7.66 -0.47
N SER A 212 12.69 8.08 0.49
CA SER A 212 12.48 7.35 1.73
C SER A 212 11.13 7.66 2.36
N ASN A 213 10.49 6.62 2.90
CA ASN A 213 9.49 6.76 3.96
C ASN A 213 10.13 6.21 5.25
N PRO A 214 10.84 7.03 6.01
CA PRO A 214 11.55 6.60 7.23
C PRO A 214 10.62 6.60 8.44
N PRO A 215 11.01 6.02 9.58
CA PRO A 215 10.35 6.29 10.85
C PRO A 215 10.48 7.79 11.18
N TYR A 216 9.36 8.41 11.57
CA TYR A 216 9.28 9.85 11.86
C TYR A 216 8.40 10.22 13.05
N ILE A 217 7.86 9.23 13.79
CA ILE A 217 7.01 9.49 14.94
C ILE A 217 7.89 9.77 16.17
N PRO A 218 7.64 10.86 16.91
CA PRO A 218 8.27 11.11 18.21
C PRO A 218 7.96 10.00 19.21
N LEU A 219 8.94 9.58 19.98
CA LEU A 219 8.74 8.58 21.06
C LEU A 219 7.68 9.02 22.09
N THR A 220 7.49 10.34 22.25
CA THR A 220 6.50 10.94 23.16
C THR A 220 5.06 10.82 22.64
N GLU A 221 4.86 10.49 21.35
CA GLU A 221 3.54 10.42 20.71
C GLU A 221 2.98 9.00 20.64
N TRP A 222 3.57 8.02 21.33
CA TRP A 222 3.14 6.63 21.36
C TRP A 222 1.62 6.45 21.56
N GLU A 223 1.03 7.19 22.52
CA GLU A 223 -0.39 7.05 22.86
C GLU A 223 -1.35 7.55 21.76
N TYR A 224 -0.87 8.41 20.88
CA TYR A 224 -1.66 8.98 19.77
C TYR A 224 -1.58 8.16 18.48
N VAL A 225 -0.69 7.17 18.42
CA VAL A 225 -0.58 6.28 17.26
C VAL A 225 -1.79 5.36 17.19
N ALA A 226 -2.38 5.23 16.00
CA ALA A 226 -3.52 4.35 15.78
C ALA A 226 -3.19 2.91 16.22
N PRO A 227 -4.12 2.21 16.90
CA PRO A 227 -3.85 0.86 17.45
C PRO A 227 -3.29 -0.12 16.41
N GLU A 228 -3.75 -0.06 15.17
CA GLU A 228 -3.25 -0.89 14.07
C GLU A 228 -1.74 -0.74 13.85
N ALA A 229 -1.24 0.50 13.89
CA ALA A 229 0.19 0.76 13.73
C ALA A 229 0.94 0.50 15.03
N ARG A 230 0.44 1.03 16.14
CA ARG A 230 1.10 0.97 17.45
C ARG A 230 1.38 -0.46 17.92
N ASP A 231 0.38 -1.35 17.77
CA ASP A 231 0.40 -2.68 18.37
C ASP A 231 0.86 -3.77 17.37
N TYR A 232 0.88 -3.46 16.05
CA TYR A 232 1.16 -4.47 15.02
C TYR A 232 2.30 -4.12 14.07
N ASP A 233 2.55 -2.82 13.78
CA ASP A 233 3.70 -2.44 12.96
C ASP A 233 5.00 -2.47 13.80
N PRO A 234 6.16 -2.75 13.19
CA PRO A 234 7.43 -2.74 13.91
C PRO A 234 7.76 -1.35 14.47
N GLN A 235 8.13 -1.27 15.74
CA GLN A 235 8.50 0.01 16.37
C GLN A 235 9.65 0.73 15.64
N VAL A 236 10.59 -0.03 15.10
CA VAL A 236 11.72 0.50 14.32
C VAL A 236 11.26 1.19 13.03
N ALA A 237 10.08 0.87 12.52
CA ALA A 237 9.48 1.50 11.35
C ALA A 237 8.63 2.74 11.69
N LEU A 238 8.38 3.02 12.97
CA LEU A 238 7.49 4.09 13.41
C LEU A 238 8.26 5.22 14.09
N PHE A 239 9.12 4.91 15.07
CA PHE A 239 9.66 5.88 16.02
C PHE A 239 11.09 6.32 15.70
N SER A 240 11.37 7.62 15.87
CA SER A 240 12.65 8.25 15.51
C SER A 240 13.06 9.35 16.48
N GLY A 241 13.53 8.96 17.65
CA GLY A 241 14.01 9.91 18.66
C GLY A 241 12.90 10.69 19.38
N GLU A 242 13.29 11.74 20.08
CA GLU A 242 12.35 12.55 20.89
C GLU A 242 11.43 13.43 20.04
N ASP A 243 11.93 13.96 18.92
CA ASP A 243 11.19 14.83 17.99
C ASP A 243 10.80 14.16 16.67
N GLY A 244 11.07 12.86 16.54
CA GLY A 244 10.76 12.09 15.33
C GLY A 244 11.73 12.30 14.17
N LEU A 245 12.77 13.12 14.29
CA LEU A 245 13.61 13.54 13.15
C LEU A 245 15.01 12.89 13.09
N ASP A 246 15.38 12.04 14.04
CA ASP A 246 16.75 11.50 14.11
C ASP A 246 17.14 10.70 12.89
N VAL A 247 16.24 9.87 12.37
CA VAL A 247 16.49 9.10 11.13
C VAL A 247 16.55 10.05 9.93
N ILE A 248 15.65 11.02 9.82
CA ILE A 248 15.64 12.00 8.71
C ILE A 248 16.95 12.79 8.67
N ARG A 249 17.48 13.24 9.83
CA ARG A 249 18.80 13.89 9.91
C ARG A 249 19.94 12.97 9.46
N GLY A 250 19.81 11.67 9.74
CA GLY A 250 20.76 10.66 9.23
C GLY A 250 20.67 10.45 7.73
N LEU A 251 19.44 10.43 7.22
CA LEU A 251 19.15 10.28 5.78
C LEU A 251 19.61 11.50 4.97
N GLU A 252 19.53 12.70 5.50
CA GLU A 252 20.06 13.91 4.85
C GLU A 252 21.54 13.70 4.49
N ARG A 253 22.37 13.25 5.43
CA ARG A 253 23.79 12.98 5.19
C ARG A 253 24.02 11.83 4.20
N ALA A 254 23.23 10.77 4.29
CA ALA A 254 23.29 9.65 3.38
C ALA A 254 22.90 10.05 1.94
N ALA A 255 21.81 10.79 1.80
CA ALA A 255 21.33 11.31 0.51
C ALA A 255 22.37 12.25 -0.12
N HIS A 256 22.94 13.16 0.68
CA HIS A 256 24.00 14.05 0.20
C HIS A 256 25.23 13.28 -0.31
N ARG A 257 25.62 12.19 0.36
CA ARG A 257 26.73 11.33 -0.09
C ARG A 257 26.39 10.60 -1.38
N LEU A 258 25.18 10.04 -1.50
CA LEU A 258 24.76 9.18 -2.61
C LEU A 258 24.46 9.97 -3.87
N LEU A 259 23.75 11.08 -3.76
CA LEU A 259 23.28 11.85 -4.91
C LEU A 259 24.45 12.44 -5.71
N ARG A 260 24.32 12.45 -7.03
CA ARG A 260 25.18 13.29 -7.89
C ARG A 260 24.80 14.78 -7.73
N PRO A 261 25.65 15.72 -8.16
CA PRO A 261 25.22 17.11 -8.30
C PRO A 261 23.98 17.23 -9.20
N GLY A 262 22.96 17.97 -8.74
CA GLY A 262 21.69 18.09 -9.42
C GLY A 262 20.70 16.94 -9.12
N GLY A 263 21.11 15.89 -8.44
CA GLY A 263 20.24 14.82 -7.97
C GLY A 263 19.31 15.28 -6.85
N MET A 264 18.21 14.58 -6.63
CA MET A 264 17.14 14.99 -5.73
C MET A 264 16.92 14.00 -4.61
N VAL A 265 16.53 14.51 -3.44
CA VAL A 265 16.03 13.73 -2.31
C VAL A 265 14.54 13.99 -2.12
N VAL A 266 13.80 12.93 -1.75
CA VAL A 266 12.37 12.97 -1.39
C VAL A 266 12.21 12.19 -0.09
N VAL A 267 11.71 12.82 0.97
CA VAL A 267 11.56 12.19 2.28
C VAL A 267 10.16 12.44 2.83
N GLU A 268 9.43 11.36 3.10
CA GLU A 268 8.14 11.42 3.78
C GLU A 268 8.32 11.82 5.25
N HIS A 269 7.34 12.53 5.82
CA HIS A 269 7.31 12.95 7.22
C HIS A 269 5.87 13.09 7.74
N ALA A 270 5.70 13.28 9.05
CA ALA A 270 4.40 13.55 9.64
C ALA A 270 3.85 14.93 9.19
N ASP A 271 2.52 15.05 9.11
CA ASP A 271 1.86 16.30 8.72
C ASP A 271 2.20 17.49 9.64
N THR A 272 2.58 17.23 10.89
CA THR A 272 3.06 18.22 11.86
C THR A 272 4.51 18.69 11.62
N GLN A 273 5.28 18.00 10.77
CA GLN A 273 6.72 18.23 10.59
C GLN A 273 7.05 19.05 9.31
N GLY A 274 6.06 19.45 8.49
CA GLY A 274 6.27 20.20 7.25
C GLY A 274 7.04 21.52 7.44
N GLY A 275 6.89 22.17 8.59
CA GLY A 275 7.68 23.36 8.95
C GLY A 275 9.11 23.08 9.43
N GLN A 276 9.49 21.82 9.62
CA GLN A 276 10.79 21.47 10.22
C GLN A 276 11.70 20.70 9.24
N VAL A 277 11.13 19.74 8.50
CA VAL A 277 11.94 18.83 7.66
C VAL A 277 12.67 19.56 6.54
N PRO A 278 12.09 20.53 5.80
CA PRO A 278 12.83 21.29 4.80
C PRO A 278 14.07 22.00 5.37
N TRP A 279 14.03 22.44 6.61
CA TRP A 279 15.17 23.10 7.28
C TRP A 279 16.34 22.17 7.63
N ILE A 280 16.19 20.87 7.44
CA ILE A 280 17.28 19.91 7.54
C ILE A 280 18.17 19.99 6.28
N PHE A 281 17.59 20.37 5.13
CA PHE A 281 18.24 20.46 3.82
C PHE A 281 18.63 21.92 3.50
N THR A 282 19.73 22.38 4.07
CA THR A 282 20.13 23.79 4.00
C THR A 282 21.22 24.05 2.95
N GLU A 283 21.32 25.30 2.46
CA GLU A 283 22.32 25.72 1.48
C GLU A 283 23.75 25.54 1.97
N ASP A 284 24.01 25.81 3.25
CA ASP A 284 25.34 25.64 3.87
C ASP A 284 25.77 24.16 3.93
N ARG A 285 24.83 23.23 3.79
CA ARG A 285 25.09 21.78 3.67
C ARG A 285 25.12 21.29 2.22
N GLY A 286 24.98 22.18 1.24
CA GLY A 286 25.04 21.83 -0.18
C GLY A 286 23.71 21.41 -0.78
N TRP A 287 22.60 21.94 -0.24
CA TRP A 287 21.25 21.73 -0.76
C TRP A 287 20.68 23.03 -1.38
N ALA A 288 19.78 22.88 -2.32
CA ALA A 288 18.96 23.95 -2.88
C ALA A 288 17.52 23.48 -3.05
N ASP A 289 16.61 24.43 -3.23
CA ASP A 289 15.21 24.19 -3.56
C ASP A 289 14.48 23.30 -2.53
N ALA A 290 14.88 23.39 -1.25
CA ALA A 290 14.23 22.67 -0.18
C ALA A 290 12.77 23.13 -0.03
N ALA A 291 11.81 22.21 -0.14
CA ALA A 291 10.38 22.53 -0.10
C ALA A 291 9.60 21.40 0.57
N ASP A 292 8.48 21.79 1.23
CA ASP A 292 7.46 20.87 1.72
C ASP A 292 6.35 20.71 0.67
N HIS A 293 5.78 19.52 0.58
CA HIS A 293 4.71 19.18 -0.36
C HIS A 293 3.56 18.49 0.37
N PRO A 294 2.31 18.84 0.03
CA PRO A 294 1.14 18.20 0.59
C PRO A 294 0.80 16.87 -0.09
N ASP A 295 0.07 16.03 0.62
CA ASP A 295 -0.64 14.89 0.06
C ASP A 295 -1.96 15.32 -0.65
N LEU A 296 -2.72 14.33 -1.17
CA LEU A 296 -4.00 14.57 -1.84
C LEU A 296 -5.08 15.17 -0.91
N ASN A 297 -4.90 15.09 0.41
CA ASN A 297 -5.75 15.71 1.42
C ASN A 297 -5.28 17.13 1.80
N ASN A 298 -4.30 17.67 1.08
CA ASN A 298 -3.68 18.97 1.34
C ASN A 298 -3.03 19.10 2.73
N ARG A 299 -2.48 17.97 3.25
CA ARG A 299 -1.69 17.95 4.47
C ARG A 299 -0.22 17.86 4.13
N PRO A 300 0.68 18.58 4.80
CA PRO A 300 2.13 18.39 4.66
C PRO A 300 2.47 16.91 4.72
N ARG A 301 3.29 16.43 3.79
CA ARG A 301 3.55 14.99 3.70
C ARG A 301 4.97 14.62 3.38
N PHE A 302 5.66 15.37 2.56
CA PHE A 302 7.04 15.05 2.19
C PHE A 302 7.84 16.29 1.85
N ALA A 303 9.11 16.24 2.16
CA ALA A 303 10.07 17.25 1.79
C ALA A 303 10.91 16.80 0.60
N THR A 304 11.31 17.77 -0.21
CA THR A 304 12.25 17.59 -1.33
C THR A 304 13.41 18.56 -1.22
N ALA A 305 14.56 18.18 -1.74
CA ALA A 305 15.69 19.10 -1.93
C ALA A 305 16.57 18.59 -3.07
N ARG A 306 17.36 19.49 -3.68
CA ARG A 306 18.29 19.20 -4.76
C ARG A 306 19.74 19.37 -4.28
N ARG A 307 20.59 18.37 -4.50
CA ARG A 307 22.02 18.48 -4.22
C ARG A 307 22.70 19.46 -5.18
N VAL A 308 23.43 20.43 -4.65
CA VAL A 308 24.25 21.34 -5.46
C VAL A 308 25.73 21.01 -5.36
N THR A 309 26.51 21.44 -6.36
CA THR A 309 27.98 21.41 -6.30
C THR A 309 28.44 22.57 -5.43
N ARG A 310 29.26 22.30 -4.46
CA ARG A 310 30.04 23.35 -3.80
C ARG A 310 31.24 23.73 -4.62
#